data_0dd800b54c2550a8935eca55e6920bde
#
_entry.id   0dd800b54c2550a8935eca55e6920bde
#
_cell.length_a   1.000
_cell.length_b   1.000
_cell.length_c   1.000
_cell.angle_alpha   90.00
_cell.angle_beta   90.00
_cell.angle_gamma   90.00
#
_symmetry.space_group_name_H-M   'P 1'
#
loop_
_entity.id
_entity.type
_entity.pdbx_description
1 polymer ?
#
loop_
_entity_poly.entity_id
_entity_poly.type
_entity_poly.pdbx_seq_one_letter_code
_entity_poly.pdbx_strand_id
1 'polypeptide(L)'
;MPPKPKFTREEIVASAVDLVSKKGIDYLTTRNLGEWMGSSARPIFTVFNSMDEVIREVRKAATEKFNSYIREIVNFTPAFKEAGVRMVRFAITEPKLFQLIFMTENHEPVNPGSFFGNLGEYEDLCTSVISRDYGLNTEESKVLFQHTVFFTGTLFSYSSCGAISCPSSHSMPIPPGSRCTVAK
;
A
#
# COMPACT_ATOMS: atom_id res chain seq x y z
N MET A 1 8.27 -42.64 1.52
CA MET A 1 8.50 -41.21 1.39
C MET A 1 7.14 -40.54 1.15
N PRO A 2 6.76 -39.48 1.91
CA PRO A 2 5.55 -38.75 1.58
C PRO A 2 5.71 -38.14 0.20
N PRO A 3 4.65 -38.08 -0.62
CA PRO A 3 4.70 -37.49 -1.95
C PRO A 3 5.09 -36.01 -1.83
N LYS A 4 5.98 -35.54 -2.70
CA LYS A 4 6.35 -34.11 -2.73
C LYS A 4 5.09 -33.28 -3.00
N PRO A 5 4.90 -32.14 -2.32
CA PRO A 5 3.78 -31.25 -2.61
C PRO A 5 3.83 -30.82 -4.08
N LYS A 6 2.68 -30.71 -4.72
CA LYS A 6 2.56 -30.33 -6.14
C LYS A 6 3.07 -28.90 -6.39
N PHE A 7 2.95 -28.02 -5.39
CA PHE A 7 3.40 -26.62 -5.40
C PHE A 7 4.18 -26.32 -4.14
N THR A 8 5.17 -25.45 -4.25
CA THR A 8 5.90 -24.91 -3.09
C THR A 8 5.10 -23.80 -2.41
N ARG A 9 5.52 -23.42 -1.20
CA ARG A 9 4.93 -22.28 -0.46
C ARG A 9 5.03 -20.99 -1.26
N GLU A 10 6.20 -20.77 -1.82
CA GLU A 10 6.53 -19.58 -2.61
C GLU A 10 5.69 -19.49 -3.89
N GLU A 11 5.46 -20.61 -4.58
CA GLU A 11 4.61 -20.66 -5.78
C GLU A 11 3.15 -20.35 -5.47
N ILE A 12 2.64 -20.85 -4.35
CA ILE A 12 1.27 -20.57 -3.90
C ILE A 12 1.14 -19.08 -3.54
N VAL A 13 2.10 -18.52 -2.78
CA VAL A 13 2.10 -17.10 -2.41
C VAL A 13 2.21 -16.20 -3.64
N ALA A 14 3.11 -16.50 -4.56
CA ALA A 14 3.26 -15.72 -5.80
C ALA A 14 1.97 -15.74 -6.63
N SER A 15 1.32 -16.89 -6.76
CA SER A 15 0.03 -17.01 -7.45
C SER A 15 -1.08 -16.23 -6.73
N ALA A 16 -1.10 -16.26 -5.41
CA ALA A 16 -2.07 -15.53 -4.60
C ALA A 16 -1.86 -14.01 -4.69
N VAL A 17 -0.60 -13.53 -4.68
CA VAL A 17 -0.27 -12.10 -4.90
C VAL A 17 -0.72 -11.64 -6.29
N ASP A 18 -0.47 -12.45 -7.34
CA ASP A 18 -0.90 -12.14 -8.71
C ASP A 18 -2.43 -12.09 -8.81
N LEU A 19 -3.13 -13.04 -8.17
CA LEU A 19 -4.59 -13.04 -8.09
C LEU A 19 -5.12 -11.77 -7.40
N VAL A 20 -4.55 -11.41 -6.24
CA VAL A 20 -4.96 -10.23 -5.48
C VAL A 20 -4.64 -8.94 -6.23
N SER A 21 -3.48 -8.83 -6.88
CA SER A 21 -3.13 -7.68 -7.70
C SER A 21 -4.17 -7.42 -8.81
N LYS A 22 -4.73 -8.47 -9.39
CA LYS A 22 -5.72 -8.36 -10.49
C LYS A 22 -7.16 -8.25 -10.02
N LYS A 23 -7.55 -8.98 -8.96
CA LYS A 23 -8.96 -9.13 -8.55
C LYS A 23 -9.29 -8.54 -7.18
N GLY A 24 -8.30 -8.28 -6.35
CA GLY A 24 -8.46 -7.79 -4.97
C GLY A 24 -8.52 -8.92 -3.94
N ILE A 25 -8.40 -8.52 -2.67
CA ILE A 25 -8.34 -9.47 -1.54
C ILE A 25 -9.63 -10.27 -1.36
N ASP A 26 -10.80 -9.67 -1.60
CA ASP A 26 -12.10 -10.32 -1.47
C ASP A 26 -12.27 -11.51 -2.43
N TYR A 27 -11.52 -11.50 -3.54
CA TYR A 27 -11.52 -12.60 -4.50
C TYR A 27 -10.59 -13.74 -4.10
N LEU A 28 -9.74 -13.56 -3.10
CA LEU A 28 -8.80 -14.57 -2.61
C LEU A 28 -9.52 -15.62 -1.75
N THR A 29 -10.12 -16.59 -2.40
CA THR A 29 -10.73 -17.77 -1.78
C THR A 29 -9.95 -19.02 -2.16
N THR A 30 -10.08 -20.09 -1.37
CA THR A 30 -9.45 -21.36 -1.64
C THR A 30 -9.77 -21.88 -3.05
N ARG A 31 -11.02 -21.73 -3.47
CA ARG A 31 -11.50 -22.16 -4.79
C ARG A 31 -10.85 -21.33 -5.89
N ASN A 32 -10.95 -20.01 -5.80
CA ASN A 32 -10.43 -19.10 -6.82
C ASN A 32 -8.92 -19.22 -6.97
N LEU A 33 -8.20 -19.37 -5.84
CA LEU A 33 -6.75 -19.58 -5.87
C LEU A 33 -6.39 -20.93 -6.53
N GLY A 34 -7.13 -22.01 -6.21
CA GLY A 34 -6.94 -23.29 -6.87
C GLY A 34 -7.15 -23.20 -8.37
N GLU A 35 -8.26 -22.59 -8.81
CA GLU A 35 -8.56 -22.35 -10.23
C GLU A 35 -7.49 -21.49 -10.92
N TRP A 36 -7.02 -20.43 -10.23
CA TRP A 36 -5.95 -19.54 -10.73
C TRP A 36 -4.63 -20.26 -10.97
N MET A 37 -4.31 -21.22 -10.09
CA MET A 37 -3.12 -22.07 -10.20
C MET A 37 -3.30 -23.24 -11.21
N GLY A 38 -4.43 -23.35 -11.88
CA GLY A 38 -4.74 -24.49 -12.75
C GLY A 38 -4.83 -25.81 -11.98
N SER A 39 -5.31 -25.78 -10.75
CA SER A 39 -5.39 -26.94 -9.84
C SER A 39 -6.66 -26.91 -9.00
N SER A 40 -6.85 -27.97 -8.20
CA SER A 40 -7.85 -27.94 -7.12
C SER A 40 -7.31 -27.21 -5.90
N ALA A 41 -8.19 -26.93 -4.93
CA ALA A 41 -7.82 -26.32 -3.65
C ALA A 41 -6.93 -27.20 -2.75
N ARG A 42 -6.92 -28.53 -2.97
CA ARG A 42 -6.24 -29.51 -2.11
C ARG A 42 -4.74 -29.25 -1.92
N PRO A 43 -3.94 -28.93 -2.94
CA PRO A 43 -2.52 -28.63 -2.78
C PRO A 43 -2.21 -27.46 -1.85
N ILE A 44 -3.11 -26.46 -1.74
CA ILE A 44 -2.92 -25.31 -0.86
C ILE A 44 -2.83 -25.79 0.58
N PHE A 45 -3.72 -26.66 1.01
CA PHE A 45 -3.77 -27.18 2.38
C PHE A 45 -2.74 -28.30 2.68
N THR A 46 -1.92 -28.69 1.69
CA THR A 46 -0.72 -29.50 1.97
C THR A 46 0.45 -28.66 2.49
N VAL A 47 0.38 -27.34 2.30
CA VAL A 47 1.46 -26.38 2.59
C VAL A 47 1.03 -25.35 3.65
N PHE A 48 -0.24 -24.96 3.64
CA PHE A 48 -0.82 -23.98 4.56
C PHE A 48 -1.89 -24.62 5.44
N ASN A 49 -1.98 -24.17 6.69
CA ASN A 49 -2.97 -24.69 7.64
C ASN A 49 -4.34 -24.03 7.46
N SER A 50 -4.37 -22.79 6.95
CA SER A 50 -5.61 -22.01 6.76
C SER A 50 -5.44 -20.98 5.66
N MET A 51 -6.56 -20.42 5.18
CA MET A 51 -6.54 -19.27 4.27
C MET A 51 -6.04 -18.01 4.95
N ASP A 52 -6.22 -17.86 6.24
CA ASP A 52 -5.67 -16.71 6.99
C ASP A 52 -4.14 -16.71 6.96
N GLU A 53 -3.52 -17.89 7.00
CA GLU A 53 -2.08 -18.02 6.82
C GLU A 53 -1.65 -17.59 5.41
N VAL A 54 -2.39 -17.99 4.38
CA VAL A 54 -2.14 -17.53 2.99
C VAL A 54 -2.28 -16.00 2.89
N ILE A 55 -3.35 -15.43 3.47
CA ILE A 55 -3.59 -13.97 3.45
C ILE A 55 -2.44 -13.21 4.13
N ARG A 56 -1.93 -13.71 5.28
CA ARG A 56 -0.77 -13.11 5.95
C ARG A 56 0.47 -13.10 5.07
N GLU A 57 0.77 -14.23 4.42
CA GLU A 57 1.93 -14.30 3.52
C GLU A 57 1.76 -13.42 2.27
N VAL A 58 0.54 -13.31 1.73
CA VAL A 58 0.24 -12.40 0.62
C VAL A 58 0.44 -10.95 1.04
N ARG A 59 -0.04 -10.57 2.23
CA ARG A 59 0.18 -9.21 2.77
C ARG A 59 1.66 -8.92 2.96
N LYS A 60 2.42 -9.85 3.54
CA LYS A 60 3.87 -9.74 3.71
C LYS A 60 4.59 -9.58 2.37
N ALA A 61 4.26 -10.38 1.39
CA ALA A 61 4.85 -10.30 0.05
C ALA A 61 4.48 -8.98 -0.67
N ALA A 62 3.25 -8.49 -0.49
CA ALA A 62 2.82 -7.21 -1.03
C ALA A 62 3.57 -6.03 -0.37
N THR A 63 3.76 -6.09 0.96
CA THR A 63 4.54 -5.10 1.72
C THR A 63 6.01 -5.10 1.28
N GLU A 64 6.62 -6.27 1.09
CA GLU A 64 8.00 -6.37 0.59
C GLU A 64 8.14 -5.82 -0.84
N LYS A 65 7.15 -6.06 -1.71
CA LYS A 65 7.11 -5.46 -3.05
C LYS A 65 7.06 -3.93 -2.95
N PHE A 66 6.27 -3.37 -2.06
CA PHE A 66 6.22 -1.94 -1.81
C PHE A 66 7.54 -1.41 -1.24
N ASN A 67 8.11 -2.07 -0.22
CA ASN A 67 9.38 -1.67 0.37
C ASN A 67 10.53 -1.67 -0.64
N SER A 68 10.61 -2.68 -1.50
CA SER A 68 11.62 -2.73 -2.57
C SER A 68 11.51 -1.52 -3.51
N TYR A 69 10.29 -1.05 -3.75
CA TYR A 69 10.02 0.11 -4.60
C TYR A 69 10.44 1.44 -3.95
N ILE A 70 10.42 1.49 -2.61
CA ILE A 70 10.73 2.69 -1.83
C ILE A 70 12.22 2.79 -1.44
N ARG A 71 12.93 1.67 -1.24
CA ARG A 71 14.32 1.65 -0.72
C ARG A 71 15.29 2.59 -1.43
N GLU A 72 15.11 2.83 -2.72
CA GLU A 72 16.01 3.69 -3.49
C GLU A 72 15.85 5.20 -3.22
N ILE A 73 14.84 5.63 -2.44
CA ILE A 73 14.61 7.06 -2.17
C ILE A 73 15.79 7.73 -1.47
N VAL A 74 16.62 6.97 -0.75
CA VAL A 74 17.80 7.48 -0.04
C VAL A 74 18.79 8.22 -0.95
N ASN A 75 18.75 7.91 -2.25
CA ASN A 75 19.62 8.51 -3.27
C ASN A 75 19.09 9.85 -3.82
N PHE A 76 17.93 10.30 -3.36
CA PHE A 76 17.29 11.53 -3.83
C PHE A 76 17.39 12.65 -2.78
N THR A 77 17.25 13.88 -3.24
CA THR A 77 17.17 15.07 -2.37
C THR A 77 16.12 16.04 -2.94
N PRO A 78 15.04 16.34 -2.23
CA PRO A 78 14.66 15.75 -0.94
C PRO A 78 14.05 14.33 -1.12
N ALA A 79 14.55 13.38 -0.35
CA ALA A 79 14.15 11.97 -0.44
C ALA A 79 12.68 11.74 -0.06
N PHE A 80 12.18 12.47 0.93
CA PHE A 80 10.79 12.34 1.38
C PHE A 80 9.77 12.73 0.30
N LYS A 81 10.08 13.73 -0.53
CA LYS A 81 9.25 14.05 -1.71
C LYS A 81 9.18 12.87 -2.67
N GLU A 82 10.31 12.22 -2.93
CA GLU A 82 10.38 11.05 -3.81
C GLU A 82 9.60 9.86 -3.21
N ALA A 83 9.62 9.68 -1.88
CA ALA A 83 8.79 8.69 -1.19
C ALA A 83 7.30 8.88 -1.50
N GLY A 84 6.81 10.12 -1.41
CA GLY A 84 5.43 10.46 -1.76
C GLY A 84 5.10 10.18 -3.23
N VAL A 85 5.98 10.55 -4.16
CA VAL A 85 5.80 10.28 -5.60
C VAL A 85 5.73 8.77 -5.86
N ARG A 86 6.61 7.98 -5.26
CA ARG A 86 6.63 6.52 -5.41
C ARG A 86 5.41 5.85 -4.78
N MET A 87 4.96 6.33 -3.62
CA MET A 87 3.73 5.87 -2.99
C MET A 87 2.51 6.09 -3.90
N VAL A 88 2.35 7.29 -4.46
CA VAL A 88 1.27 7.59 -5.42
C VAL A 88 1.38 6.72 -6.67
N ARG A 89 2.58 6.55 -7.20
CA ARG A 89 2.80 5.70 -8.37
C ARG A 89 2.45 4.24 -8.08
N PHE A 90 2.82 3.71 -6.92
CA PHE A 90 2.44 2.35 -6.51
C PHE A 90 0.91 2.22 -6.38
N ALA A 91 0.24 3.22 -5.80
CA ALA A 91 -1.22 3.23 -5.71
C ALA A 91 -1.92 3.22 -7.08
N ILE A 92 -1.32 3.85 -8.09
CA ILE A 92 -1.85 3.87 -9.47
C ILE A 92 -1.56 2.55 -10.20
N THR A 93 -0.34 2.01 -10.05
CA THR A 93 0.09 0.81 -10.79
C THR A 93 -0.40 -0.48 -10.15
N GLU A 94 -0.52 -0.51 -8.82
CA GLU A 94 -0.90 -1.69 -8.02
C GLU A 94 -2.05 -1.36 -7.03
N PRO A 95 -3.19 -0.84 -7.52
CA PRO A 95 -4.24 -0.30 -6.64
C PRO A 95 -4.78 -1.32 -5.65
N LYS A 96 -4.89 -2.60 -6.04
CA LYS A 96 -5.39 -3.67 -5.18
C LYS A 96 -4.39 -4.08 -4.08
N LEU A 97 -3.10 -4.08 -4.40
CA LEU A 97 -2.06 -4.30 -3.40
C LEU A 97 -1.94 -3.10 -2.46
N PHE A 98 -2.07 -1.87 -2.98
CA PHE A 98 -2.12 -0.67 -2.15
C PHE A 98 -3.29 -0.72 -1.16
N GLN A 99 -4.50 -1.09 -1.62
CA GLN A 99 -5.66 -1.29 -0.75
C GLN A 99 -5.39 -2.34 0.33
N LEU A 100 -4.79 -3.47 -0.04
CA LEU A 100 -4.46 -4.54 0.90
C LEU A 100 -3.49 -4.07 1.99
N ILE A 101 -2.47 -3.30 1.64
CA ILE A 101 -1.42 -2.86 2.57
C ILE A 101 -1.94 -1.74 3.49
N PHE A 102 -2.61 -0.72 2.91
CA PHE A 102 -2.88 0.55 3.59
C PHE A 102 -4.33 0.74 4.04
N MET A 103 -5.30 0.01 3.47
CA MET A 103 -6.72 0.27 3.66
C MET A 103 -7.50 -0.91 4.25
N THR A 104 -6.90 -2.10 4.31
CA THR A 104 -7.56 -3.28 4.86
C THR A 104 -7.14 -3.46 6.32
N GLU A 105 -8.11 -3.68 7.20
CA GLU A 105 -7.84 -3.97 8.62
C GLU A 105 -6.83 -5.11 8.77
N ASN A 106 -5.86 -4.87 9.62
CA ASN A 106 -4.87 -5.87 9.96
C ASN A 106 -5.22 -6.45 11.34
N HIS A 107 -5.60 -7.71 11.39
CA HIS A 107 -5.93 -8.40 12.64
C HIS A 107 -4.68 -8.91 13.39
N GLU A 108 -3.48 -8.61 12.90
CA GLU A 108 -2.25 -8.94 13.63
C GLU A 108 -1.97 -7.92 14.75
N PRO A 109 -1.32 -8.34 15.83
CA PRO A 109 -0.94 -7.44 16.91
C PRO A 109 -0.01 -6.35 16.34
N VAL A 110 -0.50 -5.11 16.36
CA VAL A 110 0.23 -3.92 15.92
C VAL A 110 1.34 -3.65 16.93
N ASN A 111 2.55 -3.41 16.44
CA ASN A 111 3.61 -2.89 17.29
C ASN A 111 3.15 -1.55 17.89
N PRO A 112 3.07 -1.37 19.22
CA PRO A 112 2.50 -0.18 19.85
C PRO A 112 3.15 1.15 19.44
N GLY A 113 4.31 1.12 18.80
CA GLY A 113 5.04 2.29 18.33
C GLY A 113 4.90 2.57 16.84
N SER A 114 4.25 1.69 16.06
CA SER A 114 4.08 1.86 14.61
C SER A 114 2.65 2.23 14.27
N PHE A 115 2.46 3.34 13.59
CA PHE A 115 1.12 3.79 13.14
C PHE A 115 0.55 2.86 12.05
N PHE A 116 1.40 2.18 11.30
CA PHE A 116 1.02 1.31 10.17
C PHE A 116 1.33 -0.19 10.39
N GLY A 117 1.56 -0.62 11.60
CA GLY A 117 1.79 -2.04 11.93
C GLY A 117 2.98 -2.64 11.17
N ASN A 118 2.72 -3.29 10.04
CA ASN A 118 3.74 -4.01 9.27
C ASN A 118 4.59 -3.13 8.34
N LEU A 119 4.46 -1.81 8.41
CA LEU A 119 5.21 -0.85 7.60
C LEU A 119 6.41 -0.23 8.33
N GLY A 120 6.88 -0.84 9.42
CA GLY A 120 7.98 -0.33 10.25
C GLY A 120 9.21 0.07 9.44
N GLU A 121 9.63 -0.75 8.47
CA GLU A 121 10.76 -0.42 7.59
C GLU A 121 10.51 0.87 6.78
N TYR A 122 9.31 1.06 6.26
CA TYR A 122 8.93 2.27 5.52
C TYR A 122 8.87 3.50 6.43
N GLU A 123 8.32 3.36 7.63
CA GLU A 123 8.26 4.42 8.64
C GLU A 123 9.67 4.85 9.07
N ASP A 124 10.55 3.89 9.38
CA ASP A 124 11.92 4.15 9.79
C ASP A 124 12.72 4.82 8.67
N LEU A 125 12.58 4.34 7.44
CA LEU A 125 13.23 4.93 6.27
C LEU A 125 12.76 6.37 6.05
N CYS A 126 11.47 6.62 6.03
CA CYS A 126 10.92 7.96 5.84
C CYS A 126 11.31 8.90 6.98
N THR A 127 11.24 8.46 8.22
CA THR A 127 11.65 9.24 9.38
C THR A 127 13.13 9.63 9.30
N SER A 128 13.99 8.71 8.89
CA SER A 128 15.44 8.97 8.75
C SER A 128 15.73 10.00 7.64
N VAL A 129 15.07 9.90 6.48
CA VAL A 129 15.29 10.84 5.38
C VAL A 129 14.67 12.22 5.67
N ILE A 130 13.55 12.28 6.41
CA ILE A 130 12.96 13.54 6.88
C ILE A 130 13.94 14.24 7.83
N SER A 131 14.48 13.53 8.81
CA SER A 131 15.47 14.08 9.75
C SER A 131 16.69 14.62 9.01
N ARG A 132 17.21 13.86 8.05
CA ARG A 132 18.38 14.25 7.24
C ARG A 132 18.11 15.49 6.39
N ASP A 133 16.98 15.51 5.66
CA ASP A 133 16.74 16.51 4.61
C ASP A 133 16.17 17.85 5.18
N TYR A 134 15.47 17.78 6.32
CA TYR A 134 14.81 18.95 6.92
C TYR A 134 15.40 19.37 8.28
N GLY A 135 16.37 18.61 8.80
CA GLY A 135 17.01 18.92 10.09
C GLY A 135 16.10 18.75 11.31
N LEU A 136 15.04 17.96 11.18
CA LEU A 136 14.10 17.71 12.27
C LEU A 136 14.61 16.60 13.20
N ASN A 137 14.23 16.68 14.48
CA ASN A 137 14.50 15.58 15.39
C ASN A 137 13.59 14.36 15.08
N THR A 138 13.87 13.22 15.75
CA THR A 138 13.17 11.96 15.48
C THR A 138 11.65 12.05 15.71
N GLU A 139 11.22 12.74 16.78
CA GLU A 139 9.79 12.87 17.12
C GLU A 139 9.08 13.79 16.12
N GLU A 140 9.68 14.92 15.78
CA GLU A 140 9.15 15.83 14.75
C GLU A 140 9.05 15.14 13.39
N SER A 141 10.05 14.34 13.04
CA SER A 141 10.07 13.56 11.79
C SER A 141 8.96 12.52 11.73
N LYS A 142 8.69 11.82 12.85
CA LYS A 142 7.57 10.87 12.96
C LYS A 142 6.21 11.58 12.83
N VAL A 143 6.04 12.73 13.52
CA VAL A 143 4.80 13.52 13.42
C VAL A 143 4.55 13.95 11.99
N LEU A 144 5.58 14.48 11.30
CA LEU A 144 5.46 14.90 9.90
C LEU A 144 5.12 13.74 8.98
N PHE A 145 5.77 12.59 9.16
CA PHE A 145 5.49 11.37 8.41
C PHE A 145 4.02 10.92 8.60
N GLN A 146 3.58 10.80 9.85
CA GLN A 146 2.23 10.35 10.19
C GLN A 146 1.16 11.25 9.59
N HIS A 147 1.31 12.57 9.70
CA HIS A 147 0.38 13.54 9.10
C HIS A 147 0.32 13.39 7.57
N THR A 148 1.46 13.23 6.92
CA THR A 148 1.53 13.10 5.46
C THR A 148 0.83 11.82 4.99
N VAL A 149 1.09 10.70 5.65
CA VAL A 149 0.49 9.41 5.25
C VAL A 149 -1.01 9.38 5.56
N PHE A 150 -1.43 9.92 6.70
CA PHE A 150 -2.85 10.06 7.03
C PHE A 150 -3.59 10.88 5.97
N PHE A 151 -3.05 12.03 5.59
CA PHE A 151 -3.64 12.89 4.55
C PHE A 151 -3.70 12.17 3.19
N THR A 152 -2.64 11.47 2.81
CA THR A 152 -2.58 10.71 1.56
C THR A 152 -3.59 9.55 1.57
N GLY A 153 -3.70 8.81 2.68
CA GLY A 153 -4.66 7.72 2.85
C GLY A 153 -6.11 8.21 2.72
N THR A 154 -6.43 9.36 3.30
CA THR A 154 -7.75 9.97 3.19
C THR A 154 -8.08 10.33 1.73
N LEU A 155 -7.15 10.91 0.99
CA LEU A 155 -7.35 11.23 -0.43
C LEU A 155 -7.61 9.98 -1.28
N PHE A 156 -6.89 8.88 -1.03
CA PHE A 156 -7.10 7.62 -1.75
C PHE A 156 -8.45 6.96 -1.39
N SER A 157 -8.89 7.05 -0.14
CA SER A 157 -10.21 6.55 0.28
C SER A 157 -11.34 7.25 -0.47
N TYR A 158 -11.26 8.57 -0.62
CA TYR A 158 -12.23 9.34 -1.41
C TYR A 158 -12.19 8.98 -2.91
N SER A 159 -11.01 8.75 -3.47
CA SER A 159 -10.87 8.37 -4.88
C SER A 159 -11.44 6.97 -5.17
N SER A 160 -11.27 6.04 -4.25
CA SER A 160 -11.77 4.66 -4.38
C SER A 160 -13.29 4.55 -4.21
N CYS A 161 -13.92 5.51 -3.52
CA CYS A 161 -15.38 5.57 -3.35
C CYS A 161 -16.14 6.15 -4.56
N GLY A 162 -15.46 6.47 -5.67
CA GLY A 162 -16.10 7.06 -6.85
C GLY A 162 -16.60 8.51 -6.68
N ALA A 163 -16.22 9.17 -5.57
CA ALA A 163 -16.63 10.53 -5.26
C ALA A 163 -15.82 11.62 -5.99
N ILE A 164 -14.78 11.23 -6.71
CA ILE A 164 -14.06 12.13 -7.63
C ILE A 164 -14.39 11.72 -9.07
N SER A 165 -15.64 11.92 -9.50
CA SER A 165 -15.85 12.25 -10.89
C SER A 165 -15.30 13.67 -11.08
N CYS A 166 -14.24 13.81 -11.86
CA CYS A 166 -13.79 15.10 -12.35
C CYS A 166 -15.01 15.84 -12.91
N PRO A 167 -15.43 17.01 -12.39
CA PRO A 167 -16.49 17.75 -13.04
C PRO A 167 -15.92 18.18 -14.39
N SER A 168 -16.41 17.53 -15.45
CA SER A 168 -16.27 18.02 -16.81
C SER A 168 -16.75 19.48 -16.82
N SER A 169 -15.82 20.39 -17.09
CA SER A 169 -16.00 21.78 -17.55
C SER A 169 -17.44 22.32 -17.45
N HIS A 170 -17.85 22.71 -16.24
CA HIS A 170 -18.95 23.67 -16.08
C HIS A 170 -18.43 24.79 -15.20
N SER A 171 -18.39 25.96 -15.81
CA SER A 171 -18.05 27.27 -15.25
C SER A 171 -18.56 27.44 -13.82
N MET A 172 -17.63 27.55 -12.85
CA MET A 172 -17.97 28.13 -11.56
C MET A 172 -18.37 29.59 -11.76
N PRO A 173 -19.52 30.04 -11.25
CA PRO A 173 -19.81 31.47 -11.21
C PRO A 173 -18.86 32.15 -10.22
N ILE A 174 -18.06 33.09 -10.72
CA ILE A 174 -17.21 33.96 -9.91
C ILE A 174 -18.13 34.83 -9.06
N PRO A 175 -17.98 34.87 -7.71
CA PRO A 175 -18.75 35.79 -6.90
C PRO A 175 -18.35 37.23 -7.23
N PRO A 176 -19.29 38.18 -7.34
CA PRO A 176 -18.98 39.57 -7.65
C PRO A 176 -18.33 40.24 -6.42
N GLY A 177 -17.05 40.59 -6.51
CA GLY A 177 -16.45 41.43 -5.49
C GLY A 177 -14.96 41.34 -5.22
N SER A 178 -14.14 40.56 -5.90
CA SER A 178 -12.67 40.58 -5.68
C SER A 178 -11.95 41.33 -6.81
N ARG A 179 -11.78 42.65 -6.63
CA ARG A 179 -10.80 43.44 -7.40
C ARG A 179 -9.41 43.16 -6.86
N CYS A 180 -8.57 42.45 -7.58
CA CYS A 180 -7.13 42.48 -7.38
C CYS A 180 -6.59 43.83 -7.86
N THR A 181 -6.21 44.70 -6.94
CA THR A 181 -5.39 45.87 -7.23
C THR A 181 -3.93 45.44 -7.38
N VAL A 182 -3.45 45.43 -8.61
CA VAL A 182 -2.01 45.31 -8.90
C VAL A 182 -1.41 46.70 -8.63
N ALA A 183 -0.59 46.80 -7.58
CA ALA A 183 0.26 47.98 -7.37
C ALA A 183 1.48 47.91 -8.31
N LYS A 184 1.73 49.03 -8.98
CA LYS A 184 2.90 49.29 -9.83
C LYS A 184 4.20 49.30 -9.01
#